data_6908736c6038c9b391624e690061e2ac
#
_entry.id   6908736c6038c9b391624e690061e2ac
#
_cell.length_a   1.000
_cell.length_b   1.000
_cell.length_c   1.000
_cell.angle_alpha   90.00
_cell.angle_beta   90.00
_cell.angle_gamma   90.00
#
_symmetry.space_group_name_H-M   'P 1'
#
loop_
_entity.id
_entity.type
_entity.pdbx_description
1 polymer ?
#
loop_
_entity_poly.entity_id
_entity_poly.type
_entity_poly.pdbx_seq_one_letter_code
_entity_poly.pdbx_strand_id
1 'polypeptide(L)'
;MGRRRHASKLIAYSAITLITLTAVVTAVNSASAHDATAKPAAAKAAKPKATAAAHATSTQLSAQSIPSASMGALSLNAPIVGMASTPSGKGSWRVGSDGGIFASGDAKFYGSKSGHHLNRPIAGMAATPTGHGYWFVATDGGIFTFGDAHFYGSTGGRHLNQPIVGMAATHSGHGYWLIARDGGIFSFGDAHFFGSTGAIHLNQPIVGGAATATGRGYWFVAADGGVFSFGDAHFRGSIGNVSLGLTIVGMAPASNGSGYLLLASNGRVFNFGSATNYGSAANSCTGAPAVAIATSHNARGYWIAFANAQAFALSPAKSGPKCAAPAKPKIGAAALDLLNRMNDERQARGLGPLAWNPSLGSYAYNWSRTMGGGNSLHHSDIGALLGPFDYVGENIATGSKGVSAGALHVAWMHSQEHRDNILSPGYQAVGIGVYCAPNGSIWATTEFGRPSSSGQPPAYSGNTPENPVARSDSDSVSC
;
A
#
# COMPACT_ATOMS: atom_id res chain seq x y z
N MET A 1 -39.20 4.75 25.01
CA MET A 1 -38.52 6.03 25.23
C MET A 1 -37.10 5.90 24.66
N GLY A 2 -36.94 6.35 23.41
CA GLY A 2 -35.67 6.23 22.67
C GLY A 2 -34.83 7.48 22.85
N ARG A 3 -33.59 7.31 23.29
CA ARG A 3 -32.57 8.37 23.30
C ARG A 3 -31.75 8.27 22.01
N ARG A 4 -31.95 9.20 21.10
CA ARG A 4 -31.10 9.46 19.94
C ARG A 4 -29.79 10.08 20.44
N ARG A 5 -28.65 9.48 20.08
CA ARG A 5 -27.33 10.07 20.27
C ARG A 5 -27.03 10.96 19.07
N HIS A 6 -26.88 12.25 19.33
CA HIS A 6 -26.38 13.21 18.35
C HIS A 6 -24.85 13.18 18.35
N ALA A 7 -24.27 12.82 17.21
CA ALA A 7 -22.86 13.07 16.93
C ALA A 7 -22.78 14.48 16.30
N SER A 8 -22.19 15.41 17.02
CA SER A 8 -21.91 16.75 16.51
C SER A 8 -20.67 16.70 15.63
N LYS A 9 -20.86 16.78 14.32
CA LYS A 9 -19.80 17.10 13.36
C LYS A 9 -19.77 18.62 13.21
N LEU A 10 -18.75 19.28 13.70
CA LEU A 10 -18.42 20.65 13.33
C LEU A 10 -17.45 20.60 12.15
N ILE A 11 -18.00 20.75 10.95
CA ILE A 11 -17.23 21.06 9.74
C ILE A 11 -17.77 22.42 9.29
N ALA A 12 -16.96 23.47 9.40
CA ALA A 12 -17.23 24.76 8.81
C ALA A 12 -16.78 24.72 7.34
N TYR A 13 -17.75 24.67 6.41
CA TYR A 13 -17.52 24.95 5.01
C TYR A 13 -18.25 26.22 4.62
N SER A 14 -17.50 27.17 4.05
CA SER A 14 -18.03 28.33 3.35
C SER A 14 -18.66 27.90 2.02
N ALA A 15 -19.82 28.47 1.75
CA ALA A 15 -20.69 28.19 0.63
C ALA A 15 -20.13 28.62 -0.72
N ILE A 16 -20.30 27.80 -1.76
CA ILE A 16 -20.37 28.24 -3.16
C ILE A 16 -21.46 27.43 -3.88
N THR A 17 -22.46 28.14 -4.23
CA THR A 17 -23.48 28.11 -5.29
C THR A 17 -23.77 26.82 -6.08
N LEU A 18 -25.02 26.43 -5.96
CA LEU A 18 -25.80 25.42 -6.66
C LEU A 18 -26.05 25.79 -8.14
N ILE A 19 -25.79 24.89 -9.07
CA ILE A 19 -26.40 24.88 -10.41
C ILE A 19 -27.03 23.52 -10.65
N THR A 20 -28.33 23.52 -10.79
CA THR A 20 -29.19 22.38 -11.13
C THR A 20 -29.14 22.10 -12.62
N LEU A 21 -29.01 20.83 -13.03
CA LEU A 21 -29.43 20.39 -14.35
C LEU A 21 -30.19 19.06 -14.26
N THR A 22 -31.39 19.12 -14.84
CA THR A 22 -32.46 18.13 -14.79
C THR A 22 -32.19 16.94 -15.71
N ALA A 23 -32.50 15.75 -15.24
CA ALA A 23 -32.42 14.48 -15.98
C ALA A 23 -33.67 14.29 -16.89
N VAL A 24 -33.47 13.73 -18.06
CA VAL A 24 -34.48 13.09 -18.89
C VAL A 24 -34.21 11.60 -18.97
N VAL A 25 -35.18 10.84 -18.47
CA VAL A 25 -35.24 9.37 -18.59
C VAL A 25 -35.99 9.03 -19.87
N THR A 26 -35.43 8.15 -20.70
CA THR A 26 -36.21 7.37 -21.67
C THR A 26 -35.77 5.90 -21.61
N ALA A 27 -36.74 5.08 -21.23
CA ALA A 27 -36.66 3.62 -21.29
C ALA A 27 -37.08 3.16 -22.69
N VAL A 28 -36.38 2.17 -23.25
CA VAL A 28 -36.93 1.31 -24.30
C VAL A 28 -36.57 -0.14 -23.98
N ASN A 29 -37.63 -0.93 -23.82
CA ASN A 29 -37.65 -2.39 -23.83
C ASN A 29 -37.43 -2.94 -25.25
N SER A 30 -36.76 -4.07 -25.39
CA SER A 30 -37.37 -5.30 -25.92
C SER A 30 -36.33 -6.38 -26.29
N ALA A 31 -36.75 -7.58 -25.99
CA ALA A 31 -36.11 -8.88 -26.17
C ALA A 31 -35.84 -9.23 -27.63
N SER A 32 -34.85 -10.13 -27.84
CA SER A 32 -35.04 -11.38 -28.61
C SER A 32 -33.79 -12.25 -28.56
N ALA A 33 -34.00 -13.50 -28.21
CA ALA A 33 -33.06 -14.59 -28.35
C ALA A 33 -32.88 -14.96 -29.83
N HIS A 34 -31.64 -15.22 -30.26
CA HIS A 34 -31.38 -16.06 -31.43
C HIS A 34 -30.12 -16.90 -31.22
N ASP A 35 -30.38 -18.18 -31.25
CA ASP A 35 -29.49 -19.32 -31.38
C ASP A 35 -28.70 -19.21 -32.71
N ALA A 36 -27.38 -19.38 -32.67
CA ALA A 36 -26.60 -19.64 -33.86
C ALA A 36 -25.33 -20.41 -33.52
N THR A 37 -25.41 -21.70 -33.68
CA THR A 37 -24.30 -22.62 -33.91
C THR A 37 -23.51 -22.21 -35.18
N ALA A 38 -22.25 -21.86 -35.02
CA ALA A 38 -21.31 -21.71 -36.15
C ALA A 38 -19.94 -22.29 -35.77
N LYS A 39 -19.59 -23.36 -36.47
CA LYS A 39 -18.32 -24.06 -36.52
C LYS A 39 -17.22 -23.14 -37.10
N PRO A 40 -16.00 -23.02 -36.49
CA PRO A 40 -14.94 -22.22 -37.08
C PRO A 40 -14.21 -22.97 -38.19
N ALA A 41 -14.09 -22.29 -39.35
CA ALA A 41 -13.23 -22.70 -40.46
C ALA A 41 -11.76 -22.41 -40.16
N ALA A 42 -10.88 -23.35 -40.48
CA ALA A 42 -9.44 -23.26 -40.35
C ALA A 42 -8.85 -22.23 -41.36
N ALA A 43 -8.21 -21.19 -40.88
CA ALA A 43 -7.39 -20.29 -41.68
C ALA A 43 -5.91 -20.74 -41.60
N LYS A 44 -5.32 -21.02 -42.80
CA LYS A 44 -3.91 -21.36 -42.99
C LYS A 44 -3.02 -20.19 -42.60
N ALA A 45 -2.08 -20.45 -41.70
CA ALA A 45 -1.01 -19.52 -41.32
C ALA A 45 0.04 -19.41 -42.49
N ALA A 46 0.30 -18.21 -42.97
CA ALA A 46 1.43 -17.89 -43.82
C ALA A 46 2.65 -17.57 -42.93
N LYS A 47 3.80 -18.22 -43.21
CA LYS A 47 5.10 -17.98 -42.57
C LYS A 47 5.64 -16.59 -42.97
N PRO A 48 6.09 -15.76 -42.05
CA PRO A 48 6.91 -14.61 -42.37
C PRO A 48 8.38 -15.03 -42.52
N LYS A 49 8.97 -14.52 -43.60
CA LYS A 49 10.37 -14.67 -44.01
C LYS A 49 11.26 -13.85 -43.05
N ALA A 50 12.28 -14.48 -42.49
CA ALA A 50 13.28 -13.85 -41.65
C ALA A 50 14.10 -12.83 -42.43
N THR A 51 14.15 -11.60 -41.97
CA THR A 51 15.15 -10.60 -42.38
C THR A 51 16.11 -10.34 -41.22
N ALA A 52 17.40 -10.30 -41.58
CA ALA A 52 18.55 -10.37 -40.71
C ALA A 52 18.63 -9.23 -39.65
N ALA A 53 19.13 -9.60 -38.51
CA ALA A 53 19.36 -8.80 -37.33
C ALA A 53 20.46 -7.77 -37.48
N ALA A 54 20.19 -6.54 -37.05
CA ALA A 54 21.22 -5.59 -36.68
C ALA A 54 21.71 -5.90 -35.27
N HIS A 55 23.01 -6.07 -35.10
CA HIS A 55 23.67 -6.28 -33.81
C HIS A 55 23.53 -5.03 -32.93
N ALA A 56 22.66 -5.10 -31.93
CA ALA A 56 22.73 -4.20 -30.81
C ALA A 56 23.62 -4.82 -29.75
N THR A 57 24.73 -4.18 -29.45
CA THR A 57 25.70 -4.57 -28.43
C THR A 57 25.00 -4.54 -27.07
N SER A 58 24.63 -5.72 -26.56
CA SER A 58 24.10 -5.89 -25.22
C SER A 58 25.24 -5.71 -24.22
N THR A 59 25.26 -4.60 -23.52
CA THR A 59 26.05 -4.50 -22.28
C THR A 59 25.44 -5.48 -21.28
N GLN A 60 26.05 -6.65 -21.13
CA GLN A 60 25.73 -7.60 -20.08
C GLN A 60 26.05 -6.93 -18.74
N LEU A 61 25.02 -6.45 -18.06
CA LEU A 61 25.08 -6.25 -16.61
C LEU A 61 25.14 -7.64 -15.99
N SER A 62 26.34 -8.07 -15.63
CA SER A 62 26.60 -9.30 -14.88
C SER A 62 25.69 -9.33 -13.64
N ALA A 63 25.01 -10.46 -13.45
CA ALA A 63 24.22 -10.72 -12.25
C ALA A 63 25.15 -10.70 -11.02
N GLN A 64 25.29 -9.54 -10.41
CA GLN A 64 25.92 -9.43 -9.10
C GLN A 64 24.90 -9.94 -8.07
N SER A 65 25.31 -10.98 -7.35
CA SER A 65 24.62 -11.43 -6.14
C SER A 65 24.67 -10.28 -5.12
N ILE A 66 23.54 -9.57 -4.95
CA ILE A 66 23.43 -8.47 -4.02
C ILE A 66 23.24 -9.05 -2.62
N PRO A 67 24.13 -8.75 -1.64
CA PRO A 67 23.93 -9.14 -0.25
C PRO A 67 22.66 -8.49 0.31
N SER A 68 21.93 -9.21 1.14
CA SER A 68 20.63 -8.81 1.72
C SER A 68 20.67 -7.58 2.67
N ALA A 69 21.76 -6.83 2.73
CA ALA A 69 21.92 -5.71 3.65
C ALA A 69 22.60 -4.54 2.93
N SER A 70 21.83 -3.54 2.61
CA SER A 70 22.14 -2.22 2.03
C SER A 70 21.95 -2.11 0.51
N MET A 71 20.69 -2.00 0.09
CA MET A 71 20.40 -1.34 -1.18
C MET A 71 20.04 0.11 -0.86
N GLY A 72 20.95 1.04 -1.23
CA GLY A 72 20.56 2.43 -1.48
C GLY A 72 19.34 2.43 -2.43
N ALA A 73 18.46 3.41 -2.31
CA ALA A 73 17.26 3.51 -3.10
C ALA A 73 17.61 3.35 -4.60
N LEU A 74 17.25 2.20 -5.20
CA LEU A 74 17.29 2.03 -6.65
C LEU A 74 16.27 3.01 -7.22
N SER A 75 16.72 3.89 -8.11
CA SER A 75 15.80 4.69 -8.91
C SER A 75 15.08 3.73 -9.86
N LEU A 76 13.83 3.40 -9.52
CA LEU A 76 12.96 2.58 -10.38
C LEU A 76 12.23 3.48 -11.37
N ASN A 77 12.12 3.04 -12.62
CA ASN A 77 11.26 3.69 -13.61
C ASN A 77 9.78 3.46 -13.30
N ALA A 78 9.45 2.35 -12.61
CA ALA A 78 8.09 1.96 -12.26
C ALA A 78 8.07 1.13 -10.98
N PRO A 79 6.99 1.20 -10.17
CA PRO A 79 6.89 0.44 -8.92
C PRO A 79 6.79 -1.07 -9.18
N ILE A 80 7.30 -1.87 -8.24
CA ILE A 80 7.06 -3.32 -8.21
C ILE A 80 5.57 -3.58 -7.96
N VAL A 81 5.02 -4.55 -8.70
CA VAL A 81 3.61 -4.94 -8.63
C VAL A 81 3.40 -6.46 -8.44
N GLY A 82 4.45 -7.25 -8.55
CA GLY A 82 4.35 -8.70 -8.40
C GLY A 82 5.68 -9.36 -8.05
N MET A 83 5.59 -10.57 -7.53
CA MET A 83 6.76 -11.42 -7.28
C MET A 83 6.44 -12.90 -7.42
N ALA A 84 7.47 -13.68 -7.70
CA ALA A 84 7.44 -15.13 -7.65
C ALA A 84 8.73 -15.67 -6.99
N SER A 85 8.63 -16.79 -6.28
CA SER A 85 9.77 -17.51 -5.69
C SER A 85 10.30 -18.55 -6.66
N THR A 86 11.61 -18.82 -6.62
CA THR A 86 12.18 -20.00 -7.29
C THR A 86 11.68 -21.29 -6.63
N PRO A 87 11.63 -22.42 -7.35
CA PRO A 87 11.26 -23.71 -6.77
C PRO A 87 12.14 -24.13 -5.59
N SER A 88 13.40 -23.75 -5.59
CA SER A 88 14.34 -23.98 -4.48
C SER A 88 14.01 -23.14 -3.23
N GLY A 89 13.25 -22.04 -3.39
CA GLY A 89 12.99 -21.04 -2.35
C GLY A 89 14.21 -20.17 -1.99
N LYS A 90 15.34 -20.33 -2.70
CA LYS A 90 16.57 -19.57 -2.43
C LYS A 90 16.67 -18.26 -3.22
N GLY A 91 15.74 -18.04 -4.17
CA GLY A 91 15.66 -16.84 -4.98
C GLY A 91 14.23 -16.37 -5.23
N SER A 92 14.12 -15.19 -5.82
CA SER A 92 12.84 -14.59 -6.21
C SER A 92 13.01 -13.65 -7.39
N TRP A 93 11.93 -13.53 -8.16
CA TRP A 93 11.74 -12.50 -9.17
C TRP A 93 10.74 -11.46 -8.68
N ARG A 94 10.95 -10.21 -9.04
CA ARG A 94 10.03 -9.09 -8.81
C ARG A 94 9.81 -8.38 -10.12
N VAL A 95 8.57 -8.08 -10.47
CA VAL A 95 8.22 -7.40 -11.72
C VAL A 95 7.71 -6.00 -11.43
N GLY A 96 8.22 -5.02 -12.17
CA GLY A 96 7.72 -3.65 -12.21
C GLY A 96 6.48 -3.51 -13.09
N SER A 97 5.66 -2.47 -12.87
CA SER A 97 4.49 -2.21 -13.71
C SER A 97 4.85 -1.87 -15.17
N ASP A 98 6.11 -1.52 -15.46
CA ASP A 98 6.70 -1.34 -16.80
C ASP A 98 7.22 -2.65 -17.41
N GLY A 99 7.10 -3.78 -16.71
CA GLY A 99 7.62 -5.08 -17.12
C GLY A 99 9.12 -5.26 -16.92
N GLY A 100 9.78 -4.36 -16.17
CA GLY A 100 11.12 -4.55 -15.65
C GLY A 100 11.17 -5.71 -14.67
N ILE A 101 12.24 -6.52 -14.70
CA ILE A 101 12.39 -7.68 -13.82
C ILE A 101 13.65 -7.57 -12.95
N PHE A 102 13.51 -7.93 -11.68
CA PHE A 102 14.60 -7.94 -10.69
C PHE A 102 14.71 -9.34 -10.11
N ALA A 103 15.80 -10.01 -10.43
CA ALA A 103 16.13 -11.34 -9.94
C ALA A 103 17.06 -11.26 -8.72
N SER A 104 16.88 -12.14 -7.74
CA SER A 104 17.76 -12.27 -6.58
C SER A 104 17.90 -13.73 -6.15
N GLY A 105 19.00 -14.02 -5.43
CA GLY A 105 19.34 -15.39 -5.05
C GLY A 105 19.69 -16.23 -6.27
N ASP A 106 19.09 -17.42 -6.38
CA ASP A 106 19.29 -18.33 -7.51
C ASP A 106 18.32 -18.11 -8.69
N ALA A 107 17.50 -17.04 -8.62
CA ALA A 107 16.59 -16.68 -9.71
C ALA A 107 17.37 -16.19 -10.94
N LYS A 108 17.16 -16.84 -12.09
CA LYS A 108 17.80 -16.48 -13.35
C LYS A 108 16.93 -15.50 -14.13
N PHE A 109 17.56 -14.64 -14.92
CA PHE A 109 16.89 -13.74 -15.85
C PHE A 109 16.55 -14.48 -17.16
N TYR A 110 15.28 -14.42 -17.56
CA TYR A 110 14.77 -15.03 -18.79
C TYR A 110 14.24 -14.02 -19.80
N GLY A 111 14.24 -12.72 -19.45
CA GLY A 111 13.76 -11.62 -20.30
C GLY A 111 12.90 -10.61 -19.54
N SER A 112 12.62 -9.49 -20.16
CA SER A 112 11.78 -8.41 -19.59
C SER A 112 11.02 -7.65 -20.66
N LYS A 113 10.09 -6.79 -20.23
CA LYS A 113 9.39 -5.82 -21.08
C LYS A 113 9.84 -4.38 -20.81
N SER A 114 10.78 -4.16 -19.94
CA SER A 114 11.32 -2.82 -19.69
C SER A 114 11.84 -2.17 -20.97
N GLY A 115 11.49 -0.92 -21.18
CA GLY A 115 11.85 -0.17 -22.39
C GLY A 115 10.98 -0.49 -23.63
N HIS A 116 10.02 -1.39 -23.54
CA HIS A 116 9.07 -1.67 -24.60
C HIS A 116 7.71 -1.01 -24.29
N HIS A 117 7.04 -0.53 -25.32
CA HIS A 117 5.68 -0.01 -25.15
C HIS A 117 4.73 -1.13 -24.70
N LEU A 118 4.02 -0.92 -23.61
CA LEU A 118 2.94 -1.76 -23.13
C LEU A 118 1.60 -1.05 -23.35
N ASN A 119 0.62 -1.73 -23.91
CA ASN A 119 -0.74 -1.18 -24.05
C ASN A 119 -1.37 -0.91 -22.67
N ARG A 120 -1.05 -1.76 -21.68
CA ARG A 120 -1.48 -1.66 -20.29
C ARG A 120 -0.35 -2.07 -19.37
N PRO A 121 -0.26 -1.47 -18.14
CA PRO A 121 0.78 -1.82 -17.20
C PRO A 121 0.66 -3.28 -16.74
N ILE A 122 1.79 -3.88 -16.36
CA ILE A 122 1.83 -5.19 -15.72
C ILE A 122 1.12 -5.12 -14.37
N ALA A 123 0.31 -6.14 -14.07
CA ALA A 123 -0.44 -6.31 -12.83
C ALA A 123 0.16 -7.39 -11.90
N GLY A 124 0.94 -8.33 -12.46
CA GLY A 124 1.52 -9.41 -11.68
C GLY A 124 2.33 -10.39 -12.52
N MET A 125 2.82 -11.44 -11.85
CA MET A 125 3.59 -12.50 -12.48
C MET A 125 3.35 -13.85 -11.81
N ALA A 126 3.69 -14.93 -12.53
CA ALA A 126 3.83 -16.28 -11.98
C ALA A 126 5.08 -16.95 -12.58
N ALA A 127 5.80 -17.75 -11.77
CA ALA A 127 6.90 -18.57 -12.27
C ALA A 127 6.36 -19.90 -12.82
N THR A 128 7.12 -20.49 -13.77
CA THR A 128 6.88 -21.89 -14.19
C THR A 128 7.26 -22.84 -13.04
N PRO A 129 6.62 -24.02 -12.93
CA PRO A 129 6.97 -25.00 -11.90
C PRO A 129 8.43 -25.48 -11.99
N THR A 130 9.02 -25.44 -13.16
CA THR A 130 10.43 -25.77 -13.40
C THR A 130 11.39 -24.71 -12.85
N GLY A 131 10.91 -23.46 -12.70
CA GLY A 131 11.75 -22.31 -12.37
C GLY A 131 12.64 -21.84 -13.52
N HIS A 132 12.40 -22.30 -14.76
CA HIS A 132 13.16 -21.91 -15.96
C HIS A 132 12.40 -20.88 -16.81
N GLY A 133 11.32 -20.28 -16.29
CA GLY A 133 10.57 -19.25 -16.93
C GLY A 133 9.54 -18.57 -16.03
N TYR A 134 8.85 -17.61 -16.59
CA TYR A 134 7.78 -16.89 -15.92
C TYR A 134 6.82 -16.23 -16.91
N TRP A 135 5.61 -15.99 -16.47
CA TRP A 135 4.60 -15.19 -17.15
C TRP A 135 4.46 -13.84 -16.46
N PHE A 136 4.22 -12.78 -17.26
CA PHE A 136 3.66 -11.54 -16.77
C PHE A 136 2.24 -11.39 -17.27
N VAL A 137 1.36 -10.81 -16.46
CA VAL A 137 0.00 -10.43 -16.85
C VAL A 137 -0.14 -8.92 -16.76
N ALA A 138 -0.68 -8.30 -17.81
CA ALA A 138 -1.06 -6.89 -17.81
C ALA A 138 -2.50 -6.71 -17.28
N THR A 139 -2.87 -5.45 -16.93
CA THR A 139 -4.19 -5.14 -16.37
C THR A 139 -5.36 -5.40 -17.32
N ASP A 140 -5.12 -5.52 -18.64
CA ASP A 140 -6.08 -5.96 -19.66
C ASP A 140 -6.08 -7.48 -19.87
N GLY A 141 -5.24 -8.21 -19.11
CA GLY A 141 -5.02 -9.64 -19.23
C GLY A 141 -4.15 -10.04 -20.41
N GLY A 142 -3.41 -9.11 -21.01
CA GLY A 142 -2.33 -9.43 -21.95
C GLY A 142 -1.25 -10.25 -21.25
N ILE A 143 -0.77 -11.32 -21.89
CA ILE A 143 0.23 -12.25 -21.33
C ILE A 143 1.55 -12.11 -22.07
N PHE A 144 2.64 -12.08 -21.31
CA PHE A 144 4.00 -12.14 -21.81
C PHE A 144 4.72 -13.34 -21.21
N THR A 145 5.41 -14.11 -22.06
CA THR A 145 6.06 -15.37 -21.70
C THR A 145 7.57 -15.25 -21.83
N PHE A 146 8.30 -15.82 -20.86
CA PHE A 146 9.76 -15.79 -20.84
C PHE A 146 10.31 -17.15 -20.39
N GLY A 147 11.47 -17.52 -20.96
CA GLY A 147 12.06 -18.82 -20.70
C GLY A 147 11.23 -19.96 -21.26
N ASP A 148 10.92 -20.96 -20.41
CA ASP A 148 10.11 -22.12 -20.77
C ASP A 148 8.57 -21.90 -20.56
N ALA A 149 8.16 -20.68 -20.25
CA ALA A 149 6.74 -20.34 -20.11
C ALA A 149 6.01 -20.35 -21.45
N HIS A 150 5.00 -21.21 -21.61
CA HIS A 150 4.18 -21.30 -22.80
C HIS A 150 2.96 -20.38 -22.74
N PHE A 151 2.53 -19.87 -23.90
CA PHE A 151 1.31 -19.07 -24.03
C PHE A 151 0.09 -19.99 -24.20
N TYR A 152 -0.90 -19.86 -23.32
CA TYR A 152 -2.14 -20.63 -23.34
C TYR A 152 -3.38 -19.81 -23.71
N GLY A 153 -3.22 -18.49 -23.84
CA GLY A 153 -4.29 -17.55 -24.18
C GLY A 153 -4.24 -16.28 -23.31
N SER A 154 -5.06 -15.31 -23.66
CA SER A 154 -5.14 -14.02 -22.96
C SER A 154 -6.51 -13.37 -23.12
N THR A 155 -6.81 -12.39 -22.27
CA THR A 155 -7.95 -11.49 -22.46
C THR A 155 -7.54 -10.15 -23.10
N GLY A 156 -6.26 -9.98 -23.40
CA GLY A 156 -5.74 -8.78 -24.07
C GLY A 156 -6.51 -8.47 -25.35
N GLY A 157 -6.94 -7.22 -25.53
CA GLY A 157 -7.79 -6.80 -26.63
C GLY A 157 -9.29 -7.08 -26.44
N ARG A 158 -9.72 -7.68 -25.34
CA ARG A 158 -11.13 -7.84 -24.97
C ARG A 158 -11.53 -6.76 -23.97
N HIS A 159 -12.77 -6.33 -24.01
CA HIS A 159 -13.33 -5.49 -22.97
C HIS A 159 -13.53 -6.32 -21.68
N LEU A 160 -12.96 -5.85 -20.57
CA LEU A 160 -13.16 -6.42 -19.24
C LEU A 160 -14.00 -5.47 -18.39
N ASN A 161 -14.92 -6.00 -17.59
CA ASN A 161 -15.70 -5.20 -16.64
C ASN A 161 -14.81 -4.56 -15.57
N GLN A 162 -13.79 -5.31 -15.13
CA GLN A 162 -12.78 -4.83 -14.16
C GLN A 162 -11.37 -5.29 -14.60
N PRO A 163 -10.33 -4.52 -14.28
CA PRO A 163 -8.97 -4.88 -14.64
C PRO A 163 -8.50 -6.15 -13.95
N ILE A 164 -7.57 -6.86 -14.60
CA ILE A 164 -6.83 -7.97 -13.99
C ILE A 164 -5.90 -7.40 -12.90
N VAL A 165 -5.89 -8.06 -11.75
CA VAL A 165 -5.07 -7.71 -10.58
C VAL A 165 -3.99 -8.74 -10.25
N GLY A 166 -4.01 -9.91 -10.90
CA GLY A 166 -3.01 -10.95 -10.71
C GLY A 166 -3.28 -12.21 -11.51
N MET A 167 -2.40 -13.17 -11.36
CA MET A 167 -2.50 -14.49 -11.99
C MET A 167 -1.99 -15.58 -11.07
N ALA A 168 -2.44 -16.82 -11.31
CA ALA A 168 -1.90 -18.02 -10.69
C ALA A 168 -1.66 -19.08 -11.77
N ALA A 169 -0.47 -19.70 -11.77
CA ALA A 169 -0.19 -20.84 -12.66
C ALA A 169 -0.80 -22.12 -12.12
N THR A 170 -1.15 -23.05 -13.02
CA THR A 170 -1.50 -24.41 -12.63
C THR A 170 -0.27 -25.16 -12.13
N HIS A 171 -0.47 -26.18 -11.29
CA HIS A 171 0.64 -26.97 -10.77
C HIS A 171 1.43 -27.71 -11.87
N SER A 172 0.77 -28.08 -12.96
CA SER A 172 1.38 -28.70 -14.14
C SER A 172 2.25 -27.73 -14.95
N GLY A 173 2.01 -26.40 -14.83
CA GLY A 173 2.60 -25.39 -15.70
C GLY A 173 1.99 -25.34 -17.11
N HIS A 174 0.90 -26.08 -17.37
CA HIS A 174 0.22 -26.09 -18.68
C HIS A 174 -1.02 -25.19 -18.74
N GLY A 175 -1.15 -24.25 -17.78
CA GLY A 175 -2.23 -23.28 -17.76
C GLY A 175 -2.06 -22.25 -16.66
N TYR A 176 -3.00 -21.31 -16.63
CA TYR A 176 -3.08 -20.27 -15.61
C TYR A 176 -4.47 -19.69 -15.52
N TRP A 177 -4.75 -19.10 -14.36
CA TRP A 177 -5.92 -18.26 -14.10
C TRP A 177 -5.52 -16.81 -14.08
N LEU A 178 -6.32 -15.94 -14.70
CA LEU A 178 -6.24 -14.49 -14.54
C LEU A 178 -7.38 -14.04 -13.64
N ILE A 179 -7.08 -13.22 -12.64
CA ILE A 179 -8.01 -12.80 -11.59
C ILE A 179 -8.31 -11.32 -11.79
N ALA A 180 -9.59 -10.97 -11.97
CA ALA A 180 -10.03 -9.60 -12.10
C ALA A 180 -10.37 -8.98 -10.73
N ARG A 181 -10.43 -7.66 -10.67
CA ARG A 181 -10.68 -6.87 -9.46
C ARG A 181 -12.03 -7.12 -8.82
N ASP A 182 -13.05 -7.53 -9.60
CA ASP A 182 -14.38 -7.96 -9.14
C ASP A 182 -14.42 -9.44 -8.75
N GLY A 183 -13.28 -10.14 -8.87
CA GLY A 183 -13.16 -11.58 -8.70
C GLY A 183 -13.70 -12.41 -9.86
N GLY A 184 -13.91 -11.78 -11.02
CA GLY A 184 -14.01 -12.50 -12.29
C GLY A 184 -12.73 -13.28 -12.54
N ILE A 185 -12.85 -14.50 -13.12
CA ILE A 185 -11.71 -15.35 -13.40
C ILE A 185 -11.73 -15.84 -14.83
N PHE A 186 -10.56 -15.88 -15.44
CA PHE A 186 -10.37 -16.39 -16.81
C PHE A 186 -9.36 -17.52 -16.78
N SER A 187 -9.77 -18.68 -17.27
CA SER A 187 -9.00 -19.93 -17.27
C SER A 187 -8.40 -20.19 -18.65
N PHE A 188 -7.11 -20.53 -18.69
CA PHE A 188 -6.39 -20.83 -19.92
C PHE A 188 -5.54 -22.09 -19.76
N GLY A 189 -5.36 -22.82 -20.88
CA GLY A 189 -4.67 -24.10 -20.86
C GLY A 189 -5.48 -25.17 -20.10
N ASP A 190 -4.84 -25.87 -19.16
CA ASP A 190 -5.45 -26.86 -18.30
C ASP A 190 -6.06 -26.32 -17.00
N ALA A 191 -6.14 -24.99 -16.88
CA ALA A 191 -6.80 -24.34 -15.74
C ALA A 191 -8.31 -24.49 -15.81
N HIS A 192 -8.92 -25.18 -14.82
CA HIS A 192 -10.35 -25.35 -14.74
C HIS A 192 -11.04 -24.21 -13.99
N PHE A 193 -12.28 -23.89 -14.37
CA PHE A 193 -13.13 -22.94 -13.66
C PHE A 193 -13.83 -23.63 -12.48
N PHE A 194 -13.71 -23.08 -11.28
CA PHE A 194 -14.31 -23.60 -10.04
C PHE A 194 -15.31 -22.63 -9.41
N GLY A 195 -15.52 -21.46 -10.00
CA GLY A 195 -16.41 -20.41 -9.51
C GLY A 195 -15.73 -19.04 -9.44
N SER A 196 -16.51 -17.99 -9.23
CA SER A 196 -16.03 -16.61 -9.17
C SER A 196 -16.93 -15.72 -8.30
N THR A 197 -16.44 -14.55 -7.94
CA THR A 197 -17.24 -13.50 -7.29
C THR A 197 -17.70 -12.41 -8.26
N GLY A 198 -17.41 -12.52 -9.54
CA GLY A 198 -17.67 -11.47 -10.54
C GLY A 198 -19.15 -11.08 -10.73
N ALA A 199 -20.10 -11.89 -10.19
CA ALA A 199 -21.54 -11.60 -10.22
C ALA A 199 -22.10 -11.12 -8.86
N ILE A 200 -21.28 -10.99 -7.81
CA ILE A 200 -21.73 -10.57 -6.49
C ILE A 200 -21.11 -9.22 -6.11
N HIS A 201 -21.85 -8.44 -5.32
CA HIS A 201 -21.32 -7.19 -4.77
C HIS A 201 -20.30 -7.51 -3.68
N LEU A 202 -19.09 -6.98 -3.84
CA LEU A 202 -18.01 -7.09 -2.85
C LEU A 202 -17.90 -5.80 -2.03
N ASN A 203 -17.68 -5.92 -0.72
CA ASN A 203 -17.43 -4.75 0.14
C ASN A 203 -16.12 -4.06 -0.22
N GLN A 204 -15.11 -4.84 -0.59
CA GLN A 204 -13.82 -4.36 -1.06
C GLN A 204 -13.35 -5.17 -2.28
N PRO A 205 -12.56 -4.56 -3.19
CA PRO A 205 -12.11 -5.24 -4.39
C PRO A 205 -11.17 -6.40 -4.08
N ILE A 206 -11.18 -7.41 -4.96
CA ILE A 206 -10.15 -8.46 -4.96
C ILE A 206 -8.80 -7.84 -5.32
N VAL A 207 -7.77 -8.23 -4.59
CA VAL A 207 -6.38 -7.76 -4.77
C VAL A 207 -5.41 -8.87 -5.13
N GLY A 208 -5.85 -10.13 -5.12
CA GLY A 208 -5.04 -11.27 -5.52
C GLY A 208 -5.72 -12.60 -5.21
N GLY A 209 -5.03 -13.67 -5.56
CA GLY A 209 -5.48 -15.03 -5.27
C GLY A 209 -4.33 -16.02 -5.38
N ALA A 210 -4.61 -17.26 -4.98
CA ALA A 210 -3.66 -18.36 -5.00
C ALA A 210 -4.36 -19.66 -5.34
N ALA A 211 -3.71 -20.52 -6.16
CA ALA A 211 -4.18 -21.85 -6.45
C ALA A 211 -3.89 -22.83 -5.30
N THR A 212 -4.73 -23.86 -5.15
CA THR A 212 -4.44 -24.98 -4.27
C THR A 212 -3.27 -25.83 -4.83
N ALA A 213 -2.57 -26.55 -3.96
CA ALA A 213 -1.50 -27.45 -4.38
C ALA A 213 -1.96 -28.57 -5.32
N THR A 214 -3.23 -28.93 -5.27
CA THR A 214 -3.84 -29.94 -6.16
C THR A 214 -4.18 -29.40 -7.54
N GLY A 215 -4.24 -28.05 -7.70
CA GLY A 215 -4.73 -27.39 -8.90
C GLY A 215 -6.24 -27.53 -9.13
N ARG A 216 -7.00 -28.01 -8.12
CA ARG A 216 -8.44 -28.23 -8.20
C ARG A 216 -9.27 -27.17 -7.49
N GLY A 217 -8.66 -26.04 -7.14
CA GLY A 217 -9.30 -24.91 -6.50
C GLY A 217 -8.37 -23.72 -6.36
N TYR A 218 -8.94 -22.62 -5.87
CA TYR A 218 -8.22 -21.40 -5.61
C TYR A 218 -8.91 -20.55 -4.54
N TRP A 219 -8.14 -19.69 -3.93
CA TRP A 219 -8.64 -18.64 -3.04
C TRP A 219 -8.49 -17.28 -3.69
N PHE A 220 -9.41 -16.36 -3.40
CA PHE A 220 -9.25 -14.94 -3.63
C PHE A 220 -9.20 -14.20 -2.31
N VAL A 221 -8.48 -13.09 -2.28
CA VAL A 221 -8.45 -12.17 -1.15
C VAL A 221 -8.86 -10.77 -1.58
N ALA A 222 -9.76 -10.16 -0.79
CA ALA A 222 -10.15 -8.77 -0.95
C ALA A 222 -9.26 -7.82 -0.12
N ALA A 223 -9.29 -6.53 -0.43
CA ALA A 223 -8.46 -5.51 0.22
C ALA A 223 -8.73 -5.36 1.74
N ASP A 224 -9.91 -5.74 2.22
CA ASP A 224 -10.26 -5.81 3.65
C ASP A 224 -9.78 -7.10 4.33
N GLY A 225 -9.23 -8.04 3.56
CA GLY A 225 -8.80 -9.35 4.02
C GLY A 225 -9.91 -10.41 4.05
N GLY A 226 -11.08 -10.14 3.44
CA GLY A 226 -12.08 -11.15 3.13
C GLY A 226 -11.50 -12.21 2.20
N VAL A 227 -11.78 -13.49 2.46
CA VAL A 227 -11.28 -14.62 1.67
C VAL A 227 -12.44 -15.40 1.06
N PHE A 228 -12.34 -15.68 -0.22
CA PHE A 228 -13.31 -16.49 -0.99
C PHE A 228 -12.63 -17.78 -1.46
N SER A 229 -13.30 -18.89 -1.34
CA SER A 229 -12.78 -20.24 -1.63
C SER A 229 -13.59 -20.93 -2.72
N PHE A 230 -12.92 -21.54 -3.69
CA PHE A 230 -13.54 -22.22 -4.82
C PHE A 230 -12.88 -23.57 -5.09
N GLY A 231 -13.67 -24.54 -5.57
CA GLY A 231 -13.20 -25.90 -5.79
C GLY A 231 -12.86 -26.60 -4.49
N ASP A 232 -11.69 -27.22 -4.40
CA ASP A 232 -11.18 -27.89 -3.21
C ASP A 232 -10.42 -26.94 -2.24
N ALA A 233 -10.46 -25.64 -2.51
CA ALA A 233 -9.89 -24.64 -1.61
C ALA A 233 -10.75 -24.48 -0.35
N HIS A 234 -10.26 -24.95 0.80
CA HIS A 234 -10.97 -24.81 2.06
C HIS A 234 -10.76 -23.41 2.68
N PHE A 235 -11.85 -22.81 3.15
CA PHE A 235 -11.77 -21.59 3.96
C PHE A 235 -11.12 -21.90 5.31
N ARG A 236 -10.10 -21.13 5.68
CA ARG A 236 -9.31 -21.31 6.92
C ARG A 236 -9.38 -20.10 7.84
N GLY A 237 -10.18 -19.10 7.50
CA GLY A 237 -10.33 -17.85 8.24
C GLY A 237 -10.02 -16.62 7.39
N SER A 238 -10.40 -15.46 7.90
CA SER A 238 -10.19 -14.16 7.25
C SER A 238 -10.08 -13.04 8.28
N ILE A 239 -9.70 -11.85 7.86
CA ILE A 239 -9.73 -10.63 8.67
C ILE A 239 -10.72 -9.59 8.15
N GLY A 240 -11.57 -9.96 7.16
CA GLY A 240 -12.53 -9.04 6.52
C GLY A 240 -13.54 -8.38 7.45
N ASN A 241 -13.77 -8.95 8.65
CA ASN A 241 -14.66 -8.37 9.67
C ASN A 241 -13.91 -7.65 10.80
N VAL A 242 -12.57 -7.50 10.66
CA VAL A 242 -11.73 -6.90 11.69
C VAL A 242 -11.23 -5.55 11.18
N SER A 243 -11.68 -4.46 11.81
CA SER A 243 -11.21 -3.11 11.47
C SER A 243 -9.77 -2.91 11.99
N LEU A 244 -8.79 -3.31 11.21
CA LEU A 244 -7.36 -3.17 11.57
C LEU A 244 -6.72 -1.88 11.04
N GLY A 245 -7.45 -1.07 10.26
CA GLY A 245 -6.86 0.08 9.54
C GLY A 245 -5.75 -0.33 8.56
N LEU A 246 -5.75 -1.58 8.10
CA LEU A 246 -4.74 -2.14 7.20
C LEU A 246 -5.38 -2.57 5.89
N THR A 247 -4.71 -2.28 4.78
CA THR A 247 -5.10 -2.78 3.45
C THR A 247 -4.32 -4.06 3.14
N ILE A 248 -5.03 -5.15 2.85
CA ILE A 248 -4.41 -6.37 2.32
C ILE A 248 -4.05 -6.14 0.86
N VAL A 249 -2.86 -6.59 0.45
CA VAL A 249 -2.31 -6.38 -0.89
C VAL A 249 -1.98 -7.67 -1.63
N GLY A 250 -2.11 -8.82 -0.97
CA GLY A 250 -1.89 -10.10 -1.61
C GLY A 250 -1.98 -11.29 -0.66
N MET A 251 -1.95 -12.47 -1.26
CA MET A 251 -1.93 -13.75 -0.54
C MET A 251 -0.96 -14.74 -1.17
N ALA A 252 -0.52 -15.72 -0.38
CA ALA A 252 0.24 -16.86 -0.86
C ALA A 252 -0.24 -18.15 -0.19
N PRO A 253 -0.29 -19.29 -0.89
CA PRO A 253 -0.73 -20.55 -0.31
C PRO A 253 0.34 -21.08 0.66
N ALA A 254 -0.06 -21.80 1.69
CA ALA A 254 0.86 -22.64 2.44
C ALA A 254 1.38 -23.74 1.51
N SER A 255 2.66 -24.10 1.64
CA SER A 255 3.30 -25.09 0.78
C SER A 255 2.69 -26.50 0.87
N ASN A 256 2.02 -26.84 1.99
CA ASN A 256 1.26 -28.08 2.14
C ASN A 256 -0.20 -27.98 1.63
N GLY A 257 -0.59 -26.85 1.03
CA GLY A 257 -1.91 -26.63 0.47
C GLY A 257 -3.06 -26.53 1.47
N SER A 258 -2.78 -26.57 2.79
CA SER A 258 -3.83 -26.59 3.82
C SER A 258 -4.00 -25.26 4.56
N GLY A 259 -3.55 -24.17 3.97
CA GLY A 259 -3.65 -22.82 4.54
C GLY A 259 -3.13 -21.77 3.59
N TYR A 260 -3.10 -20.52 4.07
CA TYR A 260 -2.60 -19.38 3.31
C TYR A 260 -2.08 -18.27 4.23
N LEU A 261 -1.29 -17.39 3.64
CA LEU A 261 -0.78 -16.17 4.23
C LEU A 261 -1.45 -14.98 3.56
N LEU A 262 -1.84 -13.96 4.32
CA LEU A 262 -2.26 -12.65 3.81
C LEU A 262 -1.20 -11.61 4.15
N LEU A 263 -0.90 -10.75 3.20
CA LEU A 263 0.06 -9.66 3.35
C LEU A 263 -0.66 -8.32 3.38
N ALA A 264 -0.41 -7.53 4.42
CA ALA A 264 -0.85 -6.14 4.48
C ALA A 264 0.20 -5.19 3.87
N SER A 265 -0.25 -4.02 3.40
CA SER A 265 0.59 -3.00 2.76
C SER A 265 1.73 -2.48 3.64
N ASN A 266 1.61 -2.58 4.96
CA ASN A 266 2.67 -2.26 5.91
C ASN A 266 3.69 -3.41 6.13
N GLY A 267 3.57 -4.53 5.41
CA GLY A 267 4.44 -5.70 5.54
C GLY A 267 4.06 -6.68 6.66
N ARG A 268 2.92 -6.48 7.34
CA ARG A 268 2.40 -7.45 8.32
C ARG A 268 1.85 -8.67 7.60
N VAL A 269 2.14 -9.85 8.16
CA VAL A 269 1.66 -11.15 7.63
C VAL A 269 0.70 -11.78 8.62
N PHE A 270 -0.44 -12.25 8.11
CA PHE A 270 -1.44 -13.03 8.83
C PHE A 270 -1.46 -14.44 8.26
N ASN A 271 -1.47 -15.43 9.13
CA ASN A 271 -1.46 -16.85 8.74
C ASN A 271 -2.78 -17.53 9.11
N PHE A 272 -3.25 -18.40 8.22
CA PHE A 272 -4.48 -19.16 8.39
C PHE A 272 -4.27 -20.63 8.04
N GLY A 273 -4.98 -21.51 8.75
CA GLY A 273 -4.83 -22.96 8.60
C GLY A 273 -3.43 -23.42 9.00
N SER A 274 -2.82 -24.26 8.17
CA SER A 274 -1.47 -24.81 8.41
C SER A 274 -0.32 -23.89 7.98
N ALA A 275 -0.61 -22.66 7.52
CA ALA A 275 0.44 -21.75 7.11
C ALA A 275 1.30 -21.32 8.32
N THR A 276 2.60 -21.53 8.24
CA THR A 276 3.53 -21.13 9.28
C THR A 276 3.91 -19.66 9.11
N ASN A 277 3.76 -18.89 10.19
CA ASN A 277 4.20 -17.49 10.23
C ASN A 277 5.68 -17.44 10.65
N TYR A 278 6.54 -17.07 9.72
CA TYR A 278 7.98 -16.84 9.98
C TYR A 278 8.30 -15.38 10.33
N GLY A 279 7.27 -14.56 10.60
CA GLY A 279 7.40 -13.17 10.96
C GLY A 279 6.78 -12.22 9.94
N SER A 280 6.98 -10.95 10.16
CA SER A 280 6.48 -9.85 9.33
C SER A 280 7.62 -8.91 8.97
N ALA A 281 7.49 -8.22 7.87
CA ALA A 281 8.38 -7.12 7.50
C ALA A 281 7.78 -5.75 7.87
N ALA A 282 6.80 -5.73 8.79
CA ALA A 282 6.06 -4.51 9.19
C ALA A 282 6.95 -3.40 9.78
N ASN A 283 8.11 -3.77 10.31
CA ASN A 283 9.09 -2.82 10.85
C ASN A 283 10.31 -2.67 9.92
N SER A 284 10.19 -3.10 8.65
CA SER A 284 11.25 -2.90 7.68
C SER A 284 11.28 -1.44 7.24
N CYS A 285 12.42 -0.77 7.36
CA CYS A 285 12.61 0.64 6.98
C CYS A 285 12.73 0.80 5.46
N THR A 286 11.81 0.20 4.70
CA THR A 286 11.86 0.25 3.24
C THR A 286 11.44 1.62 2.68
N GLY A 287 10.71 2.43 3.46
CA GLY A 287 10.12 3.67 2.97
C GLY A 287 9.09 3.47 1.85
N ALA A 288 8.66 2.22 1.61
CA ALA A 288 7.72 1.85 0.55
C ALA A 288 6.73 0.80 1.07
N PRO A 289 5.50 0.75 0.53
CA PRO A 289 4.52 -0.26 0.90
C PRO A 289 4.95 -1.65 0.41
N ALA A 290 4.58 -2.69 1.17
CA ALA A 290 4.63 -4.07 0.69
C ALA A 290 3.59 -4.26 -0.41
N VAL A 291 3.92 -5.07 -1.43
CA VAL A 291 3.08 -5.24 -2.64
C VAL A 291 2.86 -6.69 -3.03
N ALA A 292 3.73 -7.61 -2.63
CA ALA A 292 3.59 -9.02 -2.99
C ALA A 292 4.25 -9.95 -1.97
N ILE A 293 3.68 -11.15 -1.84
CA ILE A 293 4.19 -12.25 -1.02
C ILE A 293 4.24 -13.52 -1.88
N ALA A 294 5.32 -14.29 -1.75
CA ALA A 294 5.48 -15.58 -2.42
C ALA A 294 6.07 -16.61 -1.46
N THR A 295 5.42 -17.76 -1.31
CA THR A 295 5.93 -18.88 -0.52
C THR A 295 7.00 -19.65 -1.29
N SER A 296 7.99 -20.17 -0.57
CA SER A 296 8.93 -21.14 -1.14
C SER A 296 8.31 -22.52 -1.23
N HIS A 297 8.55 -23.26 -2.31
CA HIS A 297 8.03 -24.63 -2.51
C HIS A 297 8.45 -25.63 -1.43
N ASN A 298 9.59 -25.38 -0.78
CA ASN A 298 10.12 -26.24 0.29
C ASN A 298 9.50 -25.98 1.67
N ALA A 299 8.44 -25.18 1.77
CA ALA A 299 7.71 -24.86 3.00
C ALA A 299 8.50 -24.14 4.11
N ARG A 300 9.72 -23.73 3.84
CA ARG A 300 10.63 -23.23 4.90
C ARG A 300 10.75 -21.70 4.91
N GLY A 301 9.75 -21.00 4.33
CA GLY A 301 9.76 -19.55 4.32
C GLY A 301 8.89 -18.93 3.27
N TYR A 302 8.94 -17.62 3.20
CA TYR A 302 8.31 -16.79 2.18
C TYR A 302 9.10 -15.52 1.94
N TRP A 303 8.86 -14.93 0.79
CA TRP A 303 9.41 -13.65 0.40
C TRP A 303 8.33 -12.57 0.48
N ILE A 304 8.70 -11.37 0.90
CA ILE A 304 7.85 -10.17 0.85
C ILE A 304 8.57 -9.15 -0.03
N ALA A 305 7.89 -8.62 -1.05
CA ALA A 305 8.39 -7.56 -1.90
C ALA A 305 7.72 -6.23 -1.58
N PHE A 306 8.50 -5.16 -1.75
CA PHE A 306 8.08 -3.77 -1.58
C PHE A 306 8.10 -3.02 -2.91
N ALA A 307 7.31 -1.95 -3.01
CA ALA A 307 7.15 -1.17 -4.25
C ALA A 307 8.48 -0.59 -4.79
N ASN A 308 9.49 -0.41 -3.93
CA ASN A 308 10.84 0.09 -4.26
C ASN A 308 11.86 -1.01 -4.62
N ALA A 309 11.41 -2.19 -5.01
CA ALA A 309 12.19 -3.39 -5.34
C ALA A 309 12.95 -4.04 -4.17
N GLN A 310 12.85 -3.54 -2.96
CA GLN A 310 13.35 -4.29 -1.80
C GLN A 310 12.53 -5.58 -1.61
N ALA A 311 13.19 -6.66 -1.18
CA ALA A 311 12.53 -7.90 -0.84
C ALA A 311 13.24 -8.59 0.32
N PHE A 312 12.47 -9.26 1.17
CA PHE A 312 12.96 -9.97 2.33
C PHE A 312 12.50 -11.42 2.32
N ALA A 313 13.48 -12.32 2.55
CA ALA A 313 13.18 -13.72 2.81
C ALA A 313 12.99 -13.93 4.31
N LEU A 314 11.87 -14.52 4.68
CA LEU A 314 11.52 -14.87 6.05
C LEU A 314 11.50 -16.40 6.18
N SER A 315 12.26 -16.95 7.12
CA SER A 315 12.41 -18.40 7.33
C SER A 315 12.77 -18.66 8.80
N PRO A 316 12.78 -19.92 9.28
CA PRO A 316 13.18 -20.24 10.65
C PRO A 316 14.59 -19.73 11.02
N ALA A 317 15.49 -19.61 10.03
CA ALA A 317 16.86 -19.13 10.23
C ALA A 317 17.04 -17.62 9.97
N LYS A 318 16.02 -16.95 9.43
CA LYS A 318 16.07 -15.51 9.08
C LYS A 318 14.77 -14.84 9.52
N SER A 319 14.79 -14.21 10.69
CA SER A 319 13.79 -13.20 11.02
C SER A 319 13.88 -12.02 10.03
N GLY A 320 12.75 -11.39 9.74
CA GLY A 320 12.75 -10.17 8.91
C GLY A 320 13.76 -9.15 9.46
N PRO A 321 14.23 -8.25 8.60
CA PRO A 321 15.18 -7.22 9.04
C PRO A 321 14.55 -6.49 10.21
N LYS A 322 15.19 -6.60 11.37
CA LYS A 322 14.97 -5.62 12.41
C LYS A 322 15.53 -4.34 11.82
N CYS A 323 14.66 -3.39 11.54
CA CYS A 323 15.14 -2.02 11.52
C CYS A 323 16.03 -1.87 12.75
N ALA A 324 17.26 -1.45 12.60
CA ALA A 324 17.84 -0.63 13.65
C ALA A 324 16.72 0.34 14.01
N ALA A 325 16.18 0.21 15.25
CA ALA A 325 15.01 1.01 15.68
C ALA A 325 15.25 2.40 15.11
N PRO A 326 14.38 2.96 14.24
CA PRO A 326 14.68 4.17 13.51
C PRO A 326 15.29 5.06 14.57
N ALA A 327 16.56 5.46 14.35
CA ALA A 327 17.25 6.27 15.36
C ALA A 327 16.23 7.32 15.68
N LYS A 328 15.63 7.25 16.90
CA LYS A 328 14.35 7.92 17.27
C LYS A 328 14.34 9.19 16.48
N PRO A 329 13.45 9.43 15.51
CA PRO A 329 13.63 10.48 14.52
C PRO A 329 13.97 11.67 15.37
N LYS A 330 15.22 12.20 15.23
CA LYS A 330 15.71 13.20 16.15
C LYS A 330 14.75 14.35 15.92
N ILE A 331 13.84 14.52 16.89
CA ILE A 331 12.98 15.67 16.88
C ILE A 331 13.90 16.87 16.70
N GLY A 332 13.72 17.63 15.63
CA GLY A 332 14.56 18.80 15.38
C GLY A 332 14.52 19.74 16.58
N ALA A 333 15.58 20.47 16.85
CA ALA A 333 15.67 21.32 18.05
C ALA A 333 14.44 22.25 18.18
N ALA A 334 14.00 22.87 17.08
CA ALA A 334 12.84 23.75 17.07
C ALA A 334 11.53 23.00 17.35
N ALA A 335 11.37 21.78 16.80
CA ALA A 335 10.19 20.96 17.08
C ALA A 335 10.17 20.45 18.53
N LEU A 336 11.34 20.13 19.10
CA LEU A 336 11.48 19.76 20.51
C LEU A 336 11.16 20.95 21.43
N ASP A 337 11.58 22.15 21.07
CA ASP A 337 11.25 23.36 21.82
C ASP A 337 9.72 23.59 21.84
N LEU A 338 9.06 23.48 20.67
CA LEU A 338 7.59 23.55 20.58
C LEU A 338 6.89 22.50 21.44
N LEU A 339 7.35 21.23 21.39
CA LEU A 339 6.78 20.14 22.20
C LEU A 339 6.90 20.42 23.69
N ASN A 340 8.07 20.88 24.12
CA ASN A 340 8.31 21.20 25.54
C ASN A 340 7.40 22.34 26.00
N ARG A 341 7.29 23.42 25.21
CA ARG A 341 6.40 24.55 25.52
C ARG A 341 4.93 24.14 25.62
N MET A 342 4.44 23.33 24.68
CA MET A 342 3.08 22.79 24.72
C MET A 342 2.85 21.93 25.96
N ASN A 343 3.82 21.10 26.33
CA ASN A 343 3.70 20.25 27.51
C ASN A 343 3.78 21.04 28.82
N ASP A 344 4.56 22.14 28.87
CA ASP A 344 4.55 23.04 30.01
C ASP A 344 3.18 23.72 30.20
N GLU A 345 2.57 24.18 29.08
CA GLU A 345 1.22 24.76 29.11
C GLU A 345 0.19 23.74 29.63
N ARG A 346 0.29 22.51 29.17
CA ARG A 346 -0.60 21.41 29.61
C ARG A 346 -0.39 21.07 31.08
N GLN A 347 0.86 20.94 31.51
CA GLN A 347 1.20 20.63 32.90
C GLN A 347 0.73 21.73 33.85
N ALA A 348 0.90 23.00 33.50
CA ALA A 348 0.45 24.14 34.31
C ALA A 348 -1.08 24.16 34.52
N ARG A 349 -1.83 23.42 33.67
CA ARG A 349 -3.30 23.29 33.72
C ARG A 349 -3.77 21.90 34.14
N GLY A 350 -2.87 21.06 34.67
CA GLY A 350 -3.19 19.73 35.17
C GLY A 350 -3.52 18.72 34.07
N LEU A 351 -3.13 18.98 32.81
CA LEU A 351 -3.35 18.09 31.68
C LEU A 351 -2.16 17.14 31.51
N GLY A 352 -2.42 15.92 31.06
CA GLY A 352 -1.38 14.96 30.71
C GLY A 352 -0.52 15.44 29.52
N PRO A 353 0.79 15.09 29.48
CA PRO A 353 1.66 15.50 28.38
C PRO A 353 1.27 14.84 27.06
N LEU A 354 1.54 15.53 25.95
CA LEU A 354 1.49 14.97 24.61
C LEU A 354 2.74 14.12 24.38
N ALA A 355 2.54 12.88 23.92
CA ALA A 355 3.62 12.00 23.57
C ALA A 355 4.03 12.20 22.11
N TRP A 356 5.33 12.32 21.86
CA TRP A 356 5.85 12.41 20.50
C TRP A 356 5.50 11.17 19.67
N ASN A 357 4.89 11.40 18.51
CA ASN A 357 4.61 10.35 17.54
C ASN A 357 5.40 10.58 16.23
N PRO A 358 6.31 9.67 15.86
CA PRO A 358 7.18 9.83 14.68
C PRO A 358 6.41 9.92 13.35
N SER A 359 5.29 9.21 13.23
CA SER A 359 4.48 9.23 11.99
C SER A 359 3.81 10.58 11.80
N LEU A 360 3.19 11.12 12.86
CA LEU A 360 2.65 12.47 12.86
C LEU A 360 3.75 13.50 12.62
N GLY A 361 4.95 13.33 13.22
CA GLY A 361 6.10 14.23 13.02
C GLY A 361 6.61 14.24 11.58
N SER A 362 6.63 13.09 10.92
CA SER A 362 7.00 12.99 9.51
C SER A 362 5.97 13.67 8.60
N TYR A 363 4.69 13.46 8.88
CA TYR A 363 3.60 14.11 8.15
C TYR A 363 3.66 15.62 8.31
N ALA A 364 3.75 16.12 9.53
CA ALA A 364 3.87 17.54 9.86
C ALA A 364 5.10 18.21 9.20
N TYR A 365 6.26 17.54 9.21
CA TYR A 365 7.46 18.07 8.56
C TYR A 365 7.31 18.18 7.04
N ASN A 366 6.76 17.16 6.39
CA ASN A 366 6.52 17.18 4.95
C ASN A 366 5.53 18.30 4.58
N TRP A 367 4.52 18.53 5.42
CA TRP A 367 3.57 19.60 5.19
C TRP A 367 4.20 20.99 5.35
N SER A 368 4.97 21.21 6.44
CA SER A 368 5.73 22.45 6.65
C SER A 368 6.66 22.75 5.47
N ARG A 369 7.34 21.72 4.93
CA ARG A 369 8.19 21.86 3.75
C ARG A 369 7.38 22.21 2.48
N THR A 370 6.20 21.63 2.31
CA THR A 370 5.30 21.95 1.19
C THR A 370 4.85 23.39 1.26
N MET A 371 4.36 23.85 2.41
CA MET A 371 3.96 25.23 2.63
C MET A 371 5.12 26.22 2.40
N GLY A 372 6.30 25.93 2.97
CA GLY A 372 7.47 26.77 2.82
C GLY A 372 8.05 26.79 1.41
N GLY A 373 7.99 25.70 0.67
CA GLY A 373 8.39 25.62 -0.74
C GLY A 373 7.43 26.37 -1.67
N GLY A 374 6.14 26.35 -1.36
CA GLY A 374 5.09 27.07 -2.09
C GLY A 374 4.84 28.49 -1.59
N ASN A 375 5.47 28.90 -0.50
CA ASN A 375 5.25 30.18 0.20
C ASN A 375 3.75 30.46 0.46
N SER A 376 3.00 29.43 0.88
CA SER A 376 1.55 29.49 1.09
C SER A 376 1.16 28.75 2.37
N LEU A 377 0.50 29.48 3.30
CA LEU A 377 0.01 28.92 4.56
C LEU A 377 -1.39 28.36 4.36
N HIS A 378 -1.55 27.05 4.51
CA HIS A 378 -2.83 26.36 4.41
C HIS A 378 -2.80 25.03 5.16
N HIS A 379 -3.96 24.58 5.62
CA HIS A 379 -4.11 23.30 6.33
C HIS A 379 -3.85 22.10 5.45
N SER A 380 -3.38 21.02 6.07
CA SER A 380 -3.20 19.70 5.44
C SER A 380 -4.54 18.96 5.29
N ASP A 381 -4.53 17.84 4.57
CA ASP A 381 -5.63 16.87 4.64
C ASP A 381 -5.46 15.97 5.87
N ILE A 382 -5.85 16.49 7.05
CA ILE A 382 -5.79 15.71 8.31
C ILE A 382 -6.67 14.45 8.28
N GLY A 383 -7.61 14.35 7.33
CA GLY A 383 -8.41 13.13 7.11
C GLY A 383 -7.54 11.92 6.77
N ALA A 384 -6.38 12.13 6.15
CA ALA A 384 -5.40 11.09 5.87
C ALA A 384 -4.78 10.46 7.14
N LEU A 385 -4.90 11.11 8.30
CA LEU A 385 -4.41 10.62 9.60
C LEU A 385 -5.45 9.75 10.33
N LEU A 386 -6.73 9.78 9.89
CA LEU A 386 -7.78 8.95 10.46
C LEU A 386 -7.54 7.47 10.10
N GLY A 387 -7.79 6.61 11.08
CA GLY A 387 -7.51 5.18 11.02
C GLY A 387 -6.61 4.77 12.18
N PRO A 388 -5.31 5.14 12.18
CA PRO A 388 -4.45 5.02 13.36
C PRO A 388 -4.88 5.92 14.53
N PHE A 389 -5.56 7.05 14.18
CA PHE A 389 -6.11 8.01 15.13
C PHE A 389 -7.60 8.16 14.89
N ASP A 390 -8.40 8.20 15.95
CA ASP A 390 -9.86 8.40 15.91
C ASP A 390 -10.27 9.86 16.16
N TYR A 391 -9.31 10.68 16.56
CA TYR A 391 -9.46 12.11 16.76
C TYR A 391 -8.15 12.81 16.38
N VAL A 392 -8.22 13.80 15.49
CA VAL A 392 -7.06 14.52 14.95
C VAL A 392 -7.32 16.03 14.91
N GLY A 393 -6.24 16.81 14.95
CA GLY A 393 -6.27 18.26 14.83
C GLY A 393 -4.92 18.78 14.37
N GLU A 394 -4.91 19.99 13.83
CA GLU A 394 -3.71 20.61 13.27
C GLU A 394 -3.57 22.07 13.72
N ASN A 395 -2.34 22.48 14.05
CA ASN A 395 -1.94 23.87 14.14
C ASN A 395 -0.84 24.15 13.12
N ILE A 396 -0.98 25.24 12.36
CA ILE A 396 0.03 25.69 11.41
C ILE A 396 0.45 27.13 11.72
N ALA A 397 1.71 27.45 11.44
CA ALA A 397 2.22 28.82 11.56
C ALA A 397 3.41 29.04 10.62
N THR A 398 3.64 30.31 10.32
CA THR A 398 4.86 30.77 9.63
C THR A 398 5.38 32.05 10.25
N GLY A 399 6.66 32.24 10.16
CA GLY A 399 7.33 33.48 10.58
C GLY A 399 8.41 33.89 9.60
N SER A 400 8.69 35.20 9.54
CA SER A 400 9.78 35.73 8.75
C SER A 400 11.14 35.35 9.35
N LYS A 401 12.22 35.66 8.63
CA LYS A 401 13.61 35.42 9.09
C LYS A 401 13.82 35.96 10.51
N GLY A 402 14.37 35.09 11.37
CA GLY A 402 14.66 35.44 12.77
C GLY A 402 13.51 35.18 13.76
N VAL A 403 12.33 34.78 13.26
CA VAL A 403 11.24 34.35 14.15
C VAL A 403 11.60 33.00 14.78
N SER A 404 11.44 32.88 16.10
CA SER A 404 11.75 31.69 16.85
C SER A 404 10.55 30.73 16.94
N ALA A 405 10.81 29.46 17.22
CA ALA A 405 9.76 28.48 17.53
C ALA A 405 8.93 28.93 18.74
N GLY A 406 9.53 29.54 19.74
CA GLY A 406 8.84 30.12 20.89
C GLY A 406 7.84 31.21 20.50
N ALA A 407 8.21 32.10 19.58
CA ALA A 407 7.28 33.13 19.08
C ALA A 407 6.08 32.52 18.35
N LEU A 408 6.26 31.43 17.57
CA LEU A 408 5.15 30.69 16.97
C LEU A 408 4.24 30.06 18.01
N HIS A 409 4.81 29.49 19.07
CA HIS A 409 4.05 28.94 20.19
C HIS A 409 3.20 30.01 20.88
N VAL A 410 3.79 31.17 21.18
CA VAL A 410 3.07 32.31 21.76
C VAL A 410 1.91 32.74 20.87
N ALA A 411 2.12 32.82 19.55
CA ALA A 411 1.06 33.15 18.60
C ALA A 411 -0.09 32.12 18.65
N TRP A 412 0.22 30.81 18.73
CA TRP A 412 -0.79 29.78 18.88
C TRP A 412 -1.55 29.89 20.21
N MET A 413 -0.88 30.21 21.32
CA MET A 413 -1.54 30.39 22.61
C MET A 413 -2.45 31.62 22.67
N HIS A 414 -2.21 32.65 21.87
CA HIS A 414 -3.09 33.81 21.73
C HIS A 414 -4.27 33.59 20.76
N SER A 415 -4.22 32.55 19.93
CA SER A 415 -5.34 32.15 19.07
C SER A 415 -6.22 31.11 19.77
N GLN A 416 -7.52 31.37 19.89
CA GLN A 416 -8.47 30.46 20.56
C GLN A 416 -8.42 29.07 19.97
N GLU A 417 -8.51 28.92 18.65
CA GLU A 417 -8.58 27.62 17.97
C GLU A 417 -7.29 26.82 18.13
N HIS A 418 -6.14 27.49 17.99
CA HIS A 418 -4.85 26.85 18.17
C HIS A 418 -4.60 26.45 19.63
N ARG A 419 -4.98 27.30 20.58
CA ARG A 419 -4.88 27.03 22.01
C ARG A 419 -5.77 25.86 22.41
N ASP A 420 -6.99 25.77 21.87
CA ASP A 420 -7.90 24.67 22.15
C ASP A 420 -7.33 23.32 21.69
N ASN A 421 -6.62 23.27 20.56
CA ASN A 421 -5.88 22.10 20.14
C ASN A 421 -4.77 21.73 21.13
N ILE A 422 -3.91 22.70 21.54
CA ILE A 422 -2.81 22.45 22.47
C ILE A 422 -3.32 21.94 23.82
N LEU A 423 -4.43 22.48 24.30
CA LEU A 423 -4.97 22.21 25.64
C LEU A 423 -6.10 21.17 25.65
N SER A 424 -6.44 20.60 24.51
CA SER A 424 -7.44 19.51 24.45
C SER A 424 -7.00 18.28 25.24
N PRO A 425 -7.76 17.81 26.22
CA PRO A 425 -7.49 16.53 26.89
C PRO A 425 -7.73 15.34 25.98
N GLY A 426 -8.38 15.56 24.82
CA GLY A 426 -8.65 14.55 23.80
C GLY A 426 -7.40 14.08 23.09
N TYR A 427 -6.35 14.87 23.02
CA TYR A 427 -5.12 14.48 22.36
C TYR A 427 -4.11 13.86 23.33
N GLN A 428 -3.47 12.79 22.87
CA GLN A 428 -2.45 12.03 23.64
C GLN A 428 -1.13 11.93 22.87
N ALA A 429 -1.17 12.07 21.55
CA ALA A 429 -0.02 12.01 20.67
C ALA A 429 0.12 13.33 19.88
N VAL A 430 1.35 13.67 19.54
CA VAL A 430 1.66 14.85 18.74
C VAL A 430 2.85 14.58 17.81
N GLY A 431 2.77 15.12 16.61
CA GLY A 431 3.90 15.24 15.69
C GLY A 431 4.11 16.71 15.31
N ILE A 432 5.33 17.18 15.36
CA ILE A 432 5.67 18.57 15.05
C ILE A 432 6.72 18.58 13.95
N GLY A 433 6.43 19.28 12.86
CA GLY A 433 7.34 19.53 11.77
C GLY A 433 7.73 20.99 11.73
N VAL A 434 9.02 21.29 11.68
CA VAL A 434 9.53 22.64 11.45
C VAL A 434 10.46 22.61 10.25
N TYR A 435 10.15 23.46 9.28
CA TYR A 435 10.94 23.63 8.07
C TYR A 435 11.48 25.05 8.00
N CYS A 436 12.80 25.18 7.86
CA CYS A 436 13.51 26.42 7.63
C CYS A 436 13.68 26.62 6.12
N ALA A 437 12.96 27.56 5.55
CA ALA A 437 13.07 27.83 4.11
C ALA A 437 14.39 28.58 3.78
N PRO A 438 14.88 28.50 2.53
CA PRO A 438 16.15 29.14 2.13
C PRO A 438 16.19 30.67 2.33
N ASN A 439 15.04 31.33 2.38
CA ASN A 439 14.91 32.76 2.67
C ASN A 439 14.99 33.07 4.17
N GLY A 440 15.15 32.06 5.02
CA GLY A 440 15.23 32.20 6.48
C GLY A 440 13.86 32.22 7.17
N SER A 441 12.75 32.09 6.44
CA SER A 441 11.42 31.94 7.08
C SER A 441 11.26 30.58 7.74
N ILE A 442 10.52 30.55 8.86
CA ILE A 442 10.18 29.37 9.61
C ILE A 442 8.73 28.95 9.29
N TRP A 443 8.52 27.67 9.06
CA TRP A 443 7.22 27.06 8.81
C TRP A 443 7.02 25.91 9.78
N ALA A 444 5.92 25.92 10.51
CA ALA A 444 5.65 24.91 11.52
C ALA A 444 4.25 24.32 11.35
N THR A 445 4.17 23.02 11.49
CA THR A 445 2.92 22.23 11.56
C THR A 445 2.98 21.37 12.80
N THR A 446 1.86 21.30 13.51
CA THR A 446 1.67 20.39 14.64
C THR A 446 0.44 19.56 14.36
N GLU A 447 0.62 18.26 14.28
CA GLU A 447 -0.45 17.27 14.15
C GLU A 447 -0.73 16.64 15.50
N PHE A 448 -1.94 16.80 15.97
CA PHE A 448 -2.43 16.18 17.21
C PHE A 448 -3.21 14.92 16.90
N GLY A 449 -3.11 13.90 17.75
CA GLY A 449 -3.85 12.66 17.57
C GLY A 449 -4.23 11.98 18.87
N ARG A 450 -5.37 11.30 18.86
CA ARG A 450 -5.72 10.28 19.84
C ARG A 450 -5.63 8.91 19.17
N PRO A 451 -4.74 8.01 19.64
CA PRO A 451 -4.68 6.65 19.11
C PRO A 451 -6.02 5.93 19.23
N SER A 452 -6.47 5.23 18.20
CA SER A 452 -7.77 4.55 18.14
C SER A 452 -7.97 3.48 19.22
N SER A 453 -6.89 3.01 19.86
CA SER A 453 -6.92 2.05 20.97
C SER A 453 -7.09 2.70 22.34
N SER A 454 -7.02 4.02 22.46
CA SER A 454 -7.16 4.75 23.72
C SER A 454 -8.61 5.13 23.95
N GLY A 455 -9.18 4.79 25.09
CA GLY A 455 -10.58 5.07 25.42
C GLY A 455 -11.00 6.55 25.26
N GLN A 456 -12.30 6.81 25.34
CA GLN A 456 -12.85 8.16 25.20
C GLN A 456 -12.31 9.10 26.29
N PRO A 457 -11.71 10.26 25.94
CA PRO A 457 -11.25 11.22 26.94
C PRO A 457 -12.44 11.92 27.61
N PRO A 458 -12.24 12.53 28.81
CA PRO A 458 -13.23 13.38 29.43
C PRO A 458 -13.57 14.58 28.52
N ALA A 459 -14.83 15.03 28.60
CA ALA A 459 -15.28 16.19 27.87
C ALA A 459 -14.50 17.45 28.28
N TYR A 460 -14.00 18.19 27.31
CA TYR A 460 -13.33 19.46 27.55
C TYR A 460 -14.35 20.58 27.72
N SER A 461 -14.27 21.32 28.83
CA SER A 461 -15.08 22.52 29.08
C SER A 461 -14.28 23.78 28.76
N GLY A 462 -14.41 24.26 27.55
CA GLY A 462 -13.68 25.29 26.81
C GLY A 462 -13.35 26.67 27.42
N ASN A 463 -13.01 26.82 28.69
CA ASN A 463 -12.50 28.09 29.25
C ASN A 463 -11.04 27.96 29.67
N THR A 464 -10.12 28.10 28.70
CA THR A 464 -8.68 28.18 29.01
C THR A 464 -8.21 29.63 29.07
N PRO A 465 -7.50 30.02 30.14
CA PRO A 465 -6.90 31.35 30.26
C PRO A 465 -5.92 31.64 29.12
N GLU A 466 -5.93 32.85 28.59
CA GLU A 466 -5.08 33.28 27.47
C GLU A 466 -3.59 33.44 27.79
N ASN A 467 -3.22 33.50 29.06
CA ASN A 467 -1.83 33.79 29.46
C ASN A 467 -0.93 32.55 29.29
N PRO A 468 -0.01 32.54 28.32
CA PRO A 468 0.96 31.47 28.16
C PRO A 468 1.92 31.40 29.36
N VAL A 469 2.36 30.19 29.70
CA VAL A 469 3.39 29.99 30.70
C VAL A 469 4.70 30.60 30.16
N ALA A 470 5.25 31.55 30.88
CA ALA A 470 6.44 32.28 30.44
C ALA A 470 7.67 31.35 30.37
N ARG A 471 8.11 30.99 29.18
CA ARG A 471 9.49 30.61 28.88
C ARG A 471 10.18 31.79 28.24
N SER A 472 11.46 31.99 28.56
CA SER A 472 12.28 33.02 27.91
C SER A 472 12.39 32.75 26.42
N ASP A 473 12.10 33.77 25.58
CA ASP A 473 12.31 33.69 24.14
C ASP A 473 13.80 33.65 23.76
N SER A 474 14.71 34.04 24.69
CA SER A 474 16.16 33.93 24.50
C SER A 474 16.66 32.48 24.38
N ASP A 475 15.87 31.50 24.89
CA ASP A 475 16.23 30.10 24.86
C ASP A 475 15.59 29.38 23.66
N SER A 476 14.88 30.09 22.79
CA SER A 476 14.14 29.52 21.69
C SER A 476 14.96 29.38 20.41
N VAL A 477 14.73 28.30 19.69
CA VAL A 477 15.39 27.96 18.42
C VAL A 477 14.73 28.70 17.27
N SER A 478 15.55 29.38 16.46
CA SER A 478 15.15 30.03 15.19
C SER A 478 15.80 29.34 13.98
N CYS A 479 15.28 29.62 12.81
CA CYS A 479 15.90 29.16 11.55
C CYS A 479 17.19 29.90 11.22
#